data_020f367b3d1006d942d0ba7363d2dacb
#
_entry.id   020f367b3d1006d942d0ba7363d2dacb
#
_cell.length_a   1.000
_cell.length_b   1.000
_cell.length_c   1.000
_cell.angle_alpha   90.00
_cell.angle_beta   90.00
_cell.angle_gamma   90.00
#
_symmetry.space_group_name_H-M   'P 1'
#
loop_
_entity.id
_entity.type
_entity.pdbx_description
1 polymer ?
#
loop_
_entity_poly.entity_id
_entity_poly.type
_entity_poly.pdbx_seq_one_letter_code
_entity_poly.pdbx_strand_id
1 'polypeptide(L)'
;METKAQIRKSYKQKRAMLNEESVRVMSEAICAAVENSAWYHEAERVGFYYPLGSEVQLTGLVTKAWAAGKKTCFPRVSGENMEFYEISDFSQLEEGCFHVMEPVESCAEPVVPELILIHGVVFDGFGNRAGYGKGYYDRYLTAHPDCIRAGIAYRMQVTGQIPAEPQDVRMQYLVTEDGITKIGG
;
A
#
# COMPACT_ATOMS: atom_id res chain seq x y z
N MET A 1 -11.02 -2.12 25.15
CA MET A 1 -10.73 -2.13 23.69
C MET A 1 -9.29 -1.66 23.49
N GLU A 2 -8.49 -2.38 22.71
CA GLU A 2 -7.10 -1.98 22.43
C GLU A 2 -7.08 -0.69 21.61
N THR A 3 -6.11 0.19 21.91
CA THR A 3 -5.88 1.40 21.12
C THR A 3 -5.18 1.07 19.81
N LYS A 4 -5.32 1.93 18.78
CA LYS A 4 -4.55 1.79 17.52
C LYS A 4 -3.05 1.64 17.76
N ALA A 5 -2.48 2.32 18.76
CA ALA A 5 -1.06 2.22 19.09
C ALA A 5 -0.66 0.83 19.60
N GLN A 6 -1.48 0.24 20.47
CA GLN A 6 -1.26 -1.12 20.99
C GLN A 6 -1.37 -2.16 19.87
N ILE A 7 -2.42 -2.04 19.05
CA ILE A 7 -2.63 -2.90 17.87
C ILE A 7 -1.42 -2.81 16.92
N ARG A 8 -0.96 -1.60 16.58
CA ARG A 8 0.24 -1.42 15.72
C ARG A 8 1.47 -2.13 16.29
N LYS A 9 1.73 -1.95 17.57
CA LYS A 9 2.90 -2.56 18.23
C LYS A 9 2.86 -4.09 18.11
N SER A 10 1.73 -4.70 18.45
CA SER A 10 1.53 -6.15 18.39
C SER A 10 1.73 -6.69 16.97
N TYR A 11 1.08 -6.08 15.97
CA TYR A 11 1.14 -6.57 14.59
C TYR A 11 2.49 -6.32 13.89
N LYS A 12 3.20 -5.24 14.22
CA LYS A 12 4.58 -5.03 13.78
C LYS A 12 5.50 -6.14 14.29
N GLN A 13 5.37 -6.53 15.55
CA GLN A 13 6.15 -7.63 16.13
C GLN A 13 5.84 -8.96 15.45
N LYS A 14 4.56 -9.28 15.25
CA LYS A 14 4.14 -10.50 14.55
C LYS A 14 4.70 -10.56 13.13
N ARG A 15 4.60 -9.46 12.36
CA ARG A 15 5.12 -9.40 11.00
C ARG A 15 6.64 -9.52 10.95
N ALA A 16 7.36 -8.93 11.91
CA ALA A 16 8.81 -9.03 12.00
C ALA A 16 9.32 -10.47 12.25
N MET A 17 8.45 -11.37 12.72
CA MET A 17 8.79 -12.78 12.92
C MET A 17 8.66 -13.64 11.65
N LEU A 18 8.13 -13.09 10.56
CA LEU A 18 8.06 -13.80 9.29
C LEU A 18 9.46 -14.03 8.72
N ASN A 19 9.73 -15.25 8.27
CA ASN A 19 10.98 -15.55 7.57
C ASN A 19 10.90 -15.12 6.09
N GLU A 20 12.05 -15.03 5.45
CA GLU A 20 12.17 -14.57 4.06
C GLU A 20 11.37 -15.43 3.09
N GLU A 21 11.33 -16.73 3.27
CA GLU A 21 10.59 -17.66 2.40
C GLU A 21 9.08 -17.43 2.52
N SER A 22 8.55 -17.26 3.72
CA SER A 22 7.14 -16.92 3.94
C SER A 22 6.78 -15.59 3.31
N VAL A 23 7.63 -14.56 3.48
CA VAL A 23 7.45 -13.24 2.87
C VAL A 23 7.41 -13.38 1.34
N ARG A 24 8.33 -14.12 0.75
CA ARG A 24 8.39 -14.34 -0.71
C ARG A 24 7.14 -15.04 -1.23
N VAL A 25 6.78 -16.20 -0.67
CA VAL A 25 5.65 -17.01 -1.14
C VAL A 25 4.32 -16.26 -1.00
N MET A 26 4.07 -15.63 0.15
CA MET A 26 2.84 -14.87 0.36
C MET A 26 2.78 -13.62 -0.51
N SER A 27 3.91 -12.92 -0.71
CA SER A 27 3.97 -11.75 -1.60
C SER A 27 3.70 -12.12 -3.05
N GLU A 28 4.23 -13.25 -3.53
CA GLU A 28 3.94 -13.74 -4.88
C GLU A 28 2.46 -14.03 -5.08
N ALA A 29 1.80 -14.67 -4.11
CA ALA A 29 0.35 -14.94 -4.16
C ALA A 29 -0.47 -13.64 -4.18
N ILE A 30 -0.09 -12.66 -3.35
CA ILE A 30 -0.73 -11.34 -3.30
C ILE A 30 -0.57 -10.60 -4.63
N CYS A 31 0.65 -10.56 -5.17
CA CYS A 31 0.92 -9.93 -6.46
C CYS A 31 0.13 -10.59 -7.60
N ALA A 32 0.03 -11.91 -7.62
CA ALA A 32 -0.78 -12.64 -8.60
C ALA A 32 -2.27 -12.29 -8.50
N ALA A 33 -2.80 -12.16 -7.28
CA ALA A 33 -4.18 -11.76 -7.07
C ALA A 33 -4.44 -10.33 -7.60
N VAL A 34 -3.55 -9.38 -7.31
CA VAL A 34 -3.63 -8.01 -7.84
C VAL A 34 -3.56 -8.02 -9.36
N GLU A 35 -2.57 -8.70 -9.94
CA GLU A 35 -2.33 -8.77 -11.38
C GLU A 35 -3.55 -9.30 -12.14
N ASN A 36 -4.28 -10.25 -11.58
CA ASN A 36 -5.47 -10.85 -12.19
C ASN A 36 -6.79 -10.08 -11.93
N SER A 37 -6.77 -8.99 -11.17
CA SER A 37 -7.98 -8.22 -10.88
C SER A 37 -8.40 -7.30 -12.03
N ALA A 38 -9.71 -7.13 -12.22
CA ALA A 38 -10.25 -6.23 -13.26
C ALA A 38 -9.80 -4.78 -13.03
N TRP A 39 -9.86 -4.30 -11.77
CA TRP A 39 -9.48 -2.92 -11.43
C TRP A 39 -7.97 -2.64 -11.64
N TYR A 40 -7.10 -3.65 -11.56
CA TYR A 40 -5.70 -3.51 -11.93
C TYR A 40 -5.52 -3.47 -13.45
N HIS A 41 -6.23 -4.33 -14.19
CA HIS A 41 -6.18 -4.34 -15.65
C HIS A 41 -6.65 -3.00 -16.26
N GLU A 42 -7.70 -2.42 -15.71
CA GLU A 42 -8.30 -1.17 -16.18
C GLU A 42 -7.45 0.06 -15.86
N ALA A 43 -6.70 0.06 -14.76
CA ALA A 43 -5.86 1.18 -14.36
C ALA A 43 -4.66 1.34 -15.28
N GLU A 44 -4.49 2.52 -15.90
CA GLU A 44 -3.29 2.87 -16.66
C GLU A 44 -2.15 3.29 -15.73
N ARG A 45 -2.47 4.06 -14.68
CA ARG A 45 -1.52 4.56 -13.67
C ARG A 45 -1.81 3.95 -12.31
N VAL A 46 -0.82 3.22 -11.79
CA VAL A 46 -0.92 2.52 -10.52
C VAL A 46 0.07 3.10 -9.51
N GLY A 47 -0.46 3.47 -8.34
CA GLY A 47 0.32 3.89 -7.18
C GLY A 47 0.79 2.67 -6.38
N PHE A 48 2.09 2.62 -6.16
CA PHE A 48 2.75 1.59 -5.37
C PHE A 48 3.39 2.20 -4.13
N TYR A 49 3.78 1.37 -3.20
CA TYR A 49 4.75 1.70 -2.16
C TYR A 49 6.03 0.87 -2.38
N TYR A 50 7.19 1.39 -1.98
CA TYR A 50 8.40 0.59 -1.95
C TYR A 50 8.46 -0.16 -0.61
N PRO A 51 8.56 -1.51 -0.62
CA PRO A 51 8.46 -2.29 0.62
C PRO A 51 9.62 -2.01 1.58
N LEU A 52 9.31 -1.89 2.86
CA LEU A 52 10.27 -1.75 3.94
C LEU A 52 10.24 -2.98 4.84
N GLY A 53 11.40 -3.62 5.03
CA GLY A 53 11.53 -4.82 5.86
C GLY A 53 10.65 -5.96 5.38
N SER A 54 9.82 -6.51 6.27
CA SER A 54 8.94 -7.65 6.01
C SER A 54 7.57 -7.27 5.41
N GLU A 55 7.39 -6.06 4.90
CA GLU A 55 6.17 -5.71 4.16
C GLU A 55 5.99 -6.60 2.93
N VAL A 56 4.75 -6.69 2.45
CA VAL A 56 4.46 -7.40 1.19
C VAL A 56 5.32 -6.82 0.07
N GLN A 57 6.08 -7.69 -0.60
CA GLN A 57 7.02 -7.30 -1.64
C GLN A 57 6.31 -7.10 -2.97
N LEU A 58 6.28 -5.86 -3.46
CA LEU A 58 5.60 -5.50 -4.72
C LEU A 58 6.56 -5.23 -5.90
N THR A 59 7.87 -5.27 -5.68
CA THR A 59 8.85 -4.90 -6.72
C THR A 59 8.75 -5.75 -7.99
N GLY A 60 8.41 -7.04 -7.86
CA GLY A 60 8.15 -7.91 -9.00
C GLY A 60 6.90 -7.50 -9.79
N LEU A 61 5.85 -7.04 -9.11
CA LEU A 61 4.65 -6.53 -9.77
C LEU A 61 4.92 -5.21 -10.49
N VAL A 62 5.77 -4.35 -9.93
CA VAL A 62 6.20 -3.10 -10.57
C VAL A 62 6.90 -3.38 -11.91
N THR A 63 7.86 -4.31 -11.94
CA THR A 63 8.57 -4.67 -13.18
C THR A 63 7.63 -5.27 -14.22
N LYS A 64 6.66 -6.07 -13.81
CA LYS A 64 5.61 -6.58 -14.71
C LYS A 64 4.70 -5.45 -15.22
N ALA A 65 4.37 -4.49 -14.38
CA ALA A 65 3.58 -3.31 -14.79
C ALA A 65 4.30 -2.53 -15.90
N TRP A 66 5.60 -2.29 -15.77
CA TRP A 66 6.40 -1.66 -16.81
C TRP A 66 6.41 -2.47 -18.11
N ALA A 67 6.62 -3.78 -18.02
CA ALA A 67 6.57 -4.67 -19.18
C ALA A 67 5.21 -4.67 -19.90
N ALA A 68 4.12 -4.46 -19.15
CA ALA A 68 2.77 -4.34 -19.68
C ALA A 68 2.41 -2.92 -20.15
N GLY A 69 3.33 -1.95 -20.11
CA GLY A 69 3.12 -0.58 -20.54
C GLY A 69 2.32 0.28 -19.54
N LYS A 70 2.12 -0.17 -18.32
CA LYS A 70 1.48 0.61 -17.27
C LYS A 70 2.43 1.69 -16.71
N LYS A 71 1.86 2.81 -16.31
CA LYS A 71 2.56 3.86 -15.58
C LYS A 71 2.56 3.53 -14.09
N THR A 72 3.72 3.60 -13.48
CA THR A 72 3.88 3.35 -12.04
C THR A 72 4.27 4.62 -11.33
N CYS A 73 3.68 4.87 -10.17
CA CYS A 73 4.04 6.02 -9.36
C CYS A 73 4.19 5.64 -7.90
N PHE A 74 5.05 6.39 -7.21
CA PHE A 74 5.41 6.16 -5.82
C PHE A 74 5.24 7.44 -5.03
N PRO A 75 4.92 7.34 -3.73
CA PRO A 75 4.73 8.51 -2.90
C PRO A 75 6.06 9.14 -2.48
N ARG A 76 6.09 10.46 -2.43
CA ARG A 76 7.12 11.26 -1.79
C ARG A 76 6.49 12.18 -0.76
N VAL A 77 7.04 12.19 0.44
CA VAL A 77 6.58 13.01 1.56
C VAL A 77 7.33 14.34 1.56
N SER A 78 6.61 15.43 1.75
CA SER A 78 7.17 16.76 1.98
C SER A 78 6.40 17.44 3.10
N GLY A 79 7.01 17.54 4.28
CA GLY A 79 6.34 18.05 5.48
C GLY A 79 5.16 17.18 5.88
N GLU A 80 3.96 17.73 5.91
CA GLU A 80 2.71 17.01 6.20
C GLU A 80 2.00 16.46 4.96
N ASN A 81 2.51 16.78 3.78
CA ASN A 81 1.92 16.41 2.50
C ASN A 81 2.60 15.18 1.90
N MET A 82 1.85 14.47 1.07
CA MET A 82 2.34 13.35 0.27
C MET A 82 1.76 13.49 -1.13
N GLU A 83 2.62 13.33 -2.13
CA GLU A 83 2.23 13.31 -3.55
C GLU A 83 2.85 12.10 -4.23
N PHE A 84 2.20 11.63 -5.29
CA PHE A 84 2.73 10.55 -6.12
C PHE A 84 3.47 11.11 -7.34
N TYR A 85 4.58 10.46 -7.69
CA TYR A 85 5.41 10.81 -8.85
C TYR A 85 5.66 9.57 -9.70
N GLU A 86 5.55 9.73 -11.01
CA GLU A 86 5.78 8.65 -11.96
C GLU A 86 7.26 8.31 -12.03
N ILE A 87 7.58 7.02 -12.00
CA ILE A 87 8.90 6.47 -12.26
C ILE A 87 8.82 5.33 -13.29
N SER A 88 9.86 5.16 -14.07
CA SER A 88 10.00 4.10 -15.05
C SER A 88 11.17 3.16 -14.78
N ASP A 89 11.94 3.44 -13.73
CA ASP A 89 13.07 2.64 -13.29
C ASP A 89 13.33 2.87 -11.80
N PHE A 90 13.75 1.84 -11.08
CA PHE A 90 14.06 1.95 -9.65
C PHE A 90 15.23 2.88 -9.32
N SER A 91 16.11 3.18 -10.30
CA SER A 91 17.16 4.18 -10.11
C SER A 91 16.65 5.61 -9.87
N GLN A 92 15.35 5.85 -10.14
CA GLN A 92 14.66 7.11 -9.84
C GLN A 92 14.14 7.17 -8.40
N LEU A 93 14.45 6.18 -7.57
CA LEU A 93 14.17 6.18 -6.14
C LEU A 93 15.45 6.44 -5.34
N GLU A 94 15.31 7.18 -4.25
CA GLU A 94 16.35 7.40 -3.24
C GLU A 94 15.77 7.26 -1.83
N GLU A 95 16.61 7.04 -0.83
CA GLU A 95 16.15 7.00 0.55
C GLU A 95 15.65 8.38 0.99
N GLY A 96 14.38 8.44 1.34
CA GLY A 96 13.70 9.65 1.82
C GLY A 96 13.36 9.58 3.31
N CYS A 97 12.22 10.16 3.67
CA CYS A 97 11.74 10.16 5.04
C CYS A 97 11.50 8.73 5.57
N PHE A 98 11.85 8.50 6.84
CA PHE A 98 11.62 7.23 7.55
C PHE A 98 12.31 6.01 6.92
N HIS A 99 13.43 6.20 6.22
CA HIS A 99 14.16 5.16 5.47
C HIS A 99 13.36 4.51 4.34
N VAL A 100 12.30 5.16 3.88
CA VAL A 100 11.49 4.71 2.75
C VAL A 100 12.10 5.20 1.45
N MET A 101 12.13 4.34 0.42
CA MET A 101 12.55 4.73 -0.91
C MET A 101 11.47 5.60 -1.57
N GLU A 102 11.82 6.79 -1.99
CA GLU A 102 10.93 7.81 -2.57
C GLU A 102 11.46 8.30 -3.92
N PRO A 103 10.59 8.76 -4.82
CA PRO A 103 11.02 9.38 -6.08
C PRO A 103 11.98 10.55 -5.83
N VAL A 104 13.06 10.59 -6.62
CA VAL A 104 14.06 11.66 -6.58
C VAL A 104 13.44 13.01 -6.96
N GLU A 105 14.07 14.13 -6.56
CA GLU A 105 13.55 15.47 -6.83
C GLU A 105 13.40 15.81 -8.32
N SER A 106 14.20 15.17 -9.19
CA SER A 106 14.04 15.33 -10.64
C SER A 106 12.71 14.79 -11.19
N CYS A 107 12.02 13.91 -10.46
CA CYS A 107 10.62 13.60 -10.69
C CYS A 107 9.76 14.76 -10.16
N ALA A 108 9.65 15.84 -10.95
CA ALA A 108 9.16 17.13 -10.47
C ALA A 108 7.61 17.27 -10.51
N GLU A 109 6.96 16.54 -11.41
CA GLU A 109 5.51 16.69 -11.64
C GLU A 109 4.73 15.63 -10.87
N PRO A 110 3.90 16.03 -9.89
CA PRO A 110 3.01 15.10 -9.21
C PRO A 110 1.92 14.57 -10.16
N VAL A 111 1.55 13.31 -9.94
CA VAL A 111 0.50 12.64 -10.71
C VAL A 111 -0.53 12.05 -9.76
N VAL A 112 -1.75 11.84 -10.23
CA VAL A 112 -2.81 11.17 -9.47
C VAL A 112 -3.01 9.77 -10.06
N PRO A 113 -2.73 8.70 -9.30
CA PRO A 113 -2.99 7.34 -9.75
C PRO A 113 -4.49 7.04 -9.75
N GLU A 114 -4.91 6.18 -10.67
CA GLU A 114 -6.29 5.66 -10.72
C GLU A 114 -6.53 4.58 -9.66
N LEU A 115 -5.48 3.80 -9.40
CA LEU A 115 -5.43 2.75 -8.39
C LEU A 115 -4.25 2.98 -7.47
N ILE A 116 -4.45 2.83 -6.17
CA ILE A 116 -3.38 2.86 -5.18
C ILE A 116 -3.37 1.55 -4.41
N LEU A 117 -2.21 0.89 -4.42
CA LEU A 117 -1.91 -0.26 -3.56
C LEU A 117 -1.33 0.27 -2.25
N ILE A 118 -2.05 0.07 -1.17
CA ILE A 118 -1.80 0.75 0.10
C ILE A 118 -1.32 -0.25 1.15
N HIS A 119 -0.13 -0.01 1.69
CA HIS A 119 0.40 -0.77 2.81
C HIS A 119 -0.19 -0.31 4.15
N GLY A 120 -0.01 -1.13 5.16
CA GLY A 120 -0.42 -0.81 6.53
C GLY A 120 0.17 -1.80 7.52
N VAL A 121 -0.07 -1.54 8.78
CA VAL A 121 0.34 -2.45 9.86
C VAL A 121 -0.75 -3.51 10.10
N VAL A 122 -2.01 -3.08 10.11
CA VAL A 122 -3.17 -3.96 10.34
C VAL A 122 -4.38 -3.43 9.59
N PHE A 123 -5.23 -4.35 9.16
CA PHE A 123 -6.48 -4.10 8.44
C PHE A 123 -7.63 -4.86 9.11
N ASP A 124 -8.87 -4.49 8.81
CA ASP A 124 -10.05 -5.25 9.18
C ASP A 124 -10.99 -5.48 8.00
N GLY A 125 -11.97 -6.34 8.20
CA GLY A 125 -12.96 -6.69 7.18
C GLY A 125 -13.94 -5.56 6.82
N PHE A 126 -13.89 -4.44 7.53
CA PHE A 126 -14.69 -3.25 7.27
C PHE A 126 -13.95 -2.20 6.44
N GLY A 127 -12.73 -2.50 6.02
CA GLY A 127 -11.86 -1.61 5.25
C GLY A 127 -11.07 -0.61 6.09
N ASN A 128 -11.15 -0.69 7.41
CA ASN A 128 -10.33 0.16 8.26
C ASN A 128 -8.86 -0.29 8.22
N ARG A 129 -7.96 0.68 8.33
CA ARG A 129 -6.52 0.48 8.28
C ARG A 129 -5.84 1.24 9.43
N ALA A 130 -4.94 0.59 10.12
CA ALA A 130 -3.97 1.26 10.96
C ALA A 130 -2.62 1.28 10.23
N GLY A 131 -2.24 2.43 9.74
CA GLY A 131 -0.93 2.67 9.14
C GLY A 131 0.14 3.00 10.18
N TYR A 132 1.16 3.75 9.79
CA TYR A 132 2.29 4.08 10.66
C TYR A 132 2.05 5.30 11.57
N GLY A 133 0.87 5.90 11.53
CA GLY A 133 0.44 6.94 12.48
C GLY A 133 0.68 8.39 12.02
N LYS A 134 1.10 8.61 10.79
CA LYS A 134 1.36 9.96 10.24
C LYS A 134 0.19 10.55 9.44
N GLY A 135 -0.79 9.72 9.07
CA GLY A 135 -2.01 10.14 8.37
C GLY A 135 -1.82 10.58 6.92
N TYR A 136 -0.67 10.32 6.30
CA TYR A 136 -0.38 10.74 4.92
C TYR A 136 -1.38 10.19 3.91
N TYR A 137 -1.68 8.88 3.97
CA TYR A 137 -2.65 8.27 3.06
C TYR A 137 -4.07 8.77 3.30
N ASP A 138 -4.49 8.93 4.55
CA ASP A 138 -5.84 9.42 4.86
C ASP A 138 -6.06 10.83 4.31
N ARG A 139 -5.07 11.72 4.47
CA ARG A 139 -5.13 13.08 3.88
C ARG A 139 -5.12 13.04 2.36
N TYR A 140 -4.23 12.23 1.77
CA TYR A 140 -4.14 12.10 0.31
C TYR A 140 -5.44 11.57 -0.29
N LEU A 141 -5.99 10.50 0.28
CA LEU A 141 -7.22 9.87 -0.20
C LEU A 141 -8.47 10.75 0.02
N THR A 142 -8.48 11.58 1.06
CA THR A 142 -9.52 12.58 1.26
C THR A 142 -9.50 13.62 0.15
N ALA A 143 -8.31 14.04 -0.30
CA ALA A 143 -8.14 14.97 -1.41
C ALA A 143 -8.38 14.32 -2.79
N HIS A 144 -8.24 13.00 -2.91
CA HIS A 144 -8.38 12.25 -4.16
C HIS A 144 -9.37 11.07 -4.00
N PRO A 145 -10.67 11.35 -3.78
CA PRO A 145 -11.66 10.32 -3.45
C PRO A 145 -11.96 9.33 -4.58
N ASP A 146 -11.65 9.70 -5.83
CA ASP A 146 -11.91 8.86 -7.02
C ASP A 146 -10.88 7.75 -7.23
N CYS A 147 -9.73 7.81 -6.52
CA CYS A 147 -8.74 6.75 -6.58
C CYS A 147 -9.30 5.44 -6.01
N ILE A 148 -9.12 4.33 -6.73
CA ILE A 148 -9.40 3.00 -6.22
C ILE A 148 -8.35 2.66 -5.15
N ARG A 149 -8.80 2.15 -4.01
CA ARG A 149 -7.99 1.88 -2.83
C ARG A 149 -7.98 0.40 -2.51
N ALA A 150 -6.84 -0.24 -2.71
CA ALA A 150 -6.63 -1.64 -2.37
C ALA A 150 -5.60 -1.77 -1.23
N GLY A 151 -6.04 -2.23 -0.08
CA GLY A 151 -5.14 -2.55 1.04
C GLY A 151 -4.38 -3.84 0.73
N ILE A 152 -3.08 -3.81 0.94
CA ILE A 152 -2.16 -4.92 0.69
C ILE A 152 -1.60 -5.41 2.02
N ALA A 153 -1.85 -6.66 2.35
CA ALA A 153 -1.50 -7.22 3.64
C ALA A 153 -1.32 -8.73 3.57
N TYR A 154 -0.57 -9.30 4.50
CA TYR A 154 -0.66 -10.73 4.80
C TYR A 154 -1.94 -11.02 5.58
N ARG A 155 -2.49 -12.20 5.43
CA ARG A 155 -3.69 -12.63 6.19
C ARG A 155 -3.52 -12.43 7.70
N MET A 156 -2.31 -12.63 8.22
CA MET A 156 -2.02 -12.42 9.64
C MET A 156 -2.12 -10.96 10.11
N GLN A 157 -2.15 -9.99 9.18
CA GLN A 157 -2.37 -8.58 9.48
C GLN A 157 -3.85 -8.19 9.51
N VAL A 158 -4.77 -9.13 9.33
CA VAL A 158 -6.21 -8.86 9.36
C VAL A 158 -6.78 -9.20 10.72
N THR A 159 -7.38 -8.21 11.38
CA THR A 159 -8.02 -8.33 12.70
C THR A 159 -9.55 -8.25 12.59
N GLY A 160 -10.26 -8.48 13.70
CA GLY A 160 -11.71 -8.41 13.75
C GLY A 160 -12.25 -6.98 13.55
N GLN A 161 -11.73 -6.03 14.28
CA GLN A 161 -12.12 -4.61 14.18
C GLN A 161 -11.01 -3.68 14.65
N ILE A 162 -10.82 -2.60 13.92
CA ILE A 162 -9.92 -1.50 14.29
C ILE A 162 -10.76 -0.31 14.72
N PRO A 163 -10.42 0.38 15.83
CA PRO A 163 -11.06 1.65 16.17
C PRO A 163 -10.92 2.64 15.03
N ALA A 164 -12.04 3.05 14.43
CA ALA A 164 -12.06 4.02 13.33
C ALA A 164 -12.17 5.44 13.88
N GLU A 165 -11.48 6.38 13.23
CA GLU A 165 -11.54 7.81 13.49
C GLU A 165 -12.21 8.53 12.31
N PRO A 166 -12.83 9.71 12.51
CA PRO A 166 -13.59 10.38 11.45
C PRO A 166 -12.77 10.70 10.18
N GLN A 167 -11.46 10.90 10.32
CA GLN A 167 -10.55 11.21 9.22
C GLN A 167 -10.01 9.98 8.48
N ASP A 168 -10.26 8.77 9.00
CA ASP A 168 -9.78 7.54 8.37
C ASP A 168 -10.54 7.27 7.06
N VAL A 169 -9.81 6.95 6.01
CA VAL A 169 -10.38 6.57 4.72
C VAL A 169 -10.35 5.06 4.58
N ARG A 170 -11.51 4.46 4.34
CA ARG A 170 -11.64 3.00 4.21
C ARG A 170 -11.09 2.50 2.87
N MET A 171 -10.51 1.31 2.89
CA MET A 171 -10.16 0.57 1.69
C MET A 171 -11.43 0.06 0.98
N GLN A 172 -11.38 -0.08 -0.34
CA GLN A 172 -12.44 -0.70 -1.15
C GLN A 172 -12.17 -2.18 -1.38
N TYR A 173 -10.92 -2.55 -1.38
CA TYR A 173 -10.46 -3.93 -1.50
C TYR A 173 -9.40 -4.23 -0.44
N LEU A 174 -9.36 -5.47 0.00
CA LEU A 174 -8.28 -6.01 0.82
C LEU A 174 -7.72 -7.25 0.12
N VAL A 175 -6.42 -7.23 -0.16
CA VAL A 175 -5.73 -8.32 -0.85
C VAL A 175 -4.78 -9.00 0.12
N THR A 176 -4.95 -10.29 0.28
CA THR A 176 -4.06 -11.14 1.07
C THR A 176 -3.61 -12.34 0.24
N GLU A 177 -2.74 -13.19 0.78
CA GLU A 177 -2.38 -14.45 0.12
C GLU A 177 -3.56 -15.41 -0.10
N ASP A 178 -4.69 -15.20 0.61
CA ASP A 178 -5.92 -15.96 0.43
C ASP A 178 -6.80 -15.44 -0.70
N GLY A 179 -6.46 -14.29 -1.28
CA GLY A 179 -7.19 -13.65 -2.39
C GLY A 179 -7.67 -12.24 -2.09
N ILE A 180 -8.65 -11.79 -2.87
CA ILE A 180 -9.23 -10.44 -2.81
C ILE A 180 -10.57 -10.47 -2.10
N THR A 181 -10.72 -9.61 -1.11
CA THR A 181 -11.99 -9.30 -0.47
C THR A 181 -12.45 -7.92 -0.91
N LYS A 182 -13.62 -7.80 -1.53
CA LYS A 182 -14.28 -6.53 -1.77
C LYS A 182 -14.95 -6.07 -0.48
N ILE A 183 -14.61 -4.87 -0.03
CA ILE A 183 -15.24 -4.31 1.16
C ILE A 183 -16.64 -3.83 0.81
N GLY A 184 -17.61 -4.26 1.57
CA GLY A 184 -19.00 -3.88 1.37
C GLY A 184 -19.20 -2.37 1.54
N GLY A 185 -19.95 -1.78 0.61
CA GLY A 185 -20.45 -0.40 0.74
C GLY A 185 -21.63 -0.34 1.67
#